data_36944ad002a5b9aecd6b70a3f880bab1
#
_entry.id   36944ad002a5b9aecd6b70a3f880bab1
#
_cell.length_a   1.000
_cell.length_b   1.000
_cell.length_c   1.000
_cell.angle_alpha   90.00
_cell.angle_beta   90.00
_cell.angle_gamma   90.00
#
_symmetry.space_group_name_H-M   'P 1'
#
loop_
_entity.id
_entity.type
_entity.pdbx_description
1 polymer ?
#
loop_
_entity_poly.entity_id
_entity_poly.type
_entity_poly.pdbx_seq_one_letter_code
_entity_poly.pdbx_strand_id
1 'polypeptide(L)'
;MRVLGIDTSCDETSVALVERGRILASVVSGQTSLRRRFGGVVPEIAACANAEKMVPALLEVAGKDAAPEAVAVTHRPGLVGPLLVGLSAAKAYAFARDLPLVGVNHLEAHVAAAYLLDPPPDPPFLA
;
A
#
# COMPACT_ATOMS: atom_id res chain seq x y z
N MET A 1 -1.33 -6.06 17.37
CA MET A 1 -1.64 -4.77 16.70
C MET A 1 -1.94 -5.06 15.24
N ARG A 2 -3.05 -4.56 14.76
CA ARG A 2 -3.46 -4.60 13.35
C ARG A 2 -3.04 -3.32 12.65
N VAL A 3 -2.32 -3.45 11.55
CA VAL A 3 -1.83 -2.30 10.78
C VAL A 3 -2.43 -2.35 9.38
N LEU A 4 -3.05 -1.24 8.96
CA LEU A 4 -3.48 -1.03 7.59
C LEU A 4 -2.32 -0.42 6.81
N GLY A 5 -1.78 -1.17 5.84
CA GLY A 5 -0.72 -0.73 4.95
C GLY A 5 -1.27 -0.24 3.61
N ILE A 6 -0.74 0.89 3.11
CA ILE A 6 -1.11 1.48 1.81
C ILE A 6 0.16 1.79 1.03
N ASP A 7 0.24 1.32 -0.21
CA ASP A 7 1.31 1.66 -1.15
C ASP A 7 0.73 2.06 -2.51
N THR A 8 1.18 3.20 -3.01
CA THR A 8 0.90 3.72 -4.35
C THR A 8 2.14 4.34 -4.96
N SER A 9 3.31 3.77 -4.70
CA SER A 9 4.61 4.33 -5.10
C SER A 9 4.80 4.45 -6.62
N CYS A 10 4.08 3.65 -7.40
CA CYS A 10 4.14 3.66 -8.87
C CYS A 10 2.73 3.54 -9.47
N ASP A 11 2.50 2.51 -10.27
CA ASP A 11 1.28 2.28 -11.05
C ASP A 11 0.38 1.19 -10.47
N GLU A 12 0.62 0.80 -9.24
CA GLU A 12 -0.20 -0.15 -8.49
C GLU A 12 -0.81 0.51 -7.26
N THR A 13 -2.05 0.15 -6.96
CA THR A 13 -2.69 0.46 -5.70
C THR A 13 -2.69 -0.79 -4.85
N SER A 14 -1.95 -0.77 -3.76
CA SER A 14 -1.85 -1.88 -2.82
C SER A 14 -2.39 -1.46 -1.45
N VAL A 15 -3.29 -2.26 -0.91
CA VAL A 15 -3.82 -2.10 0.45
C VAL A 15 -3.79 -3.45 1.14
N ALA A 16 -3.27 -3.52 2.35
CA ALA A 16 -3.23 -4.74 3.13
C ALA A 16 -3.51 -4.50 4.61
N LEU A 17 -4.13 -5.46 5.26
CA LEU A 17 -4.29 -5.53 6.71
C LEU A 17 -3.41 -6.63 7.25
N VAL A 18 -2.50 -6.29 8.14
CA VAL A 18 -1.51 -7.21 8.72
C VAL A 18 -1.61 -7.21 10.23
N GLU A 19 -1.57 -8.39 10.85
CA GLU A 19 -1.53 -8.57 12.29
C GLU A 19 -0.45 -9.58 12.68
N ARG A 20 0.48 -9.19 13.53
CA ARG A 20 1.54 -10.08 14.07
C ARG A 20 2.28 -10.89 12.99
N GLY A 21 2.67 -10.24 11.90
CA GLY A 21 3.35 -10.90 10.79
C GLY A 21 2.47 -11.76 9.89
N ARG A 22 1.14 -11.70 10.03
CA ARG A 22 0.18 -12.42 9.18
C ARG A 22 -0.63 -11.44 8.35
N ILE A 23 -0.79 -11.74 7.07
CA ILE A 23 -1.67 -10.99 6.18
C ILE A 23 -3.10 -11.48 6.43
N LEU A 24 -3.97 -10.58 6.92
CA LEU A 24 -5.40 -10.86 7.13
C LEU A 24 -6.21 -10.62 5.87
N ALA A 25 -5.88 -9.55 5.12
CA ALA A 25 -6.48 -9.21 3.83
C ALA A 25 -5.47 -8.43 3.00
N SER A 26 -5.49 -8.59 1.70
CA SER A 26 -4.61 -7.85 0.78
C SER A 26 -5.26 -7.72 -0.59
N VAL A 27 -5.21 -6.50 -1.13
CA VAL A 27 -5.64 -6.19 -2.49
C VAL A 27 -4.50 -5.47 -3.21
N VAL A 28 -4.16 -5.94 -4.39
CA VAL A 28 -3.22 -5.30 -5.31
C VAL A 28 -3.92 -5.09 -6.64
N SER A 29 -4.03 -3.84 -7.06
CA SER A 29 -4.67 -3.46 -8.32
C SER A 29 -3.68 -2.77 -9.24
N GLY A 30 -3.15 -3.50 -10.21
CA GLY A 30 -2.18 -3.00 -11.19
C GLY A 30 -2.82 -2.35 -12.43
N GLN A 31 -1.98 -1.71 -13.25
CA GLN A 31 -2.34 -1.00 -14.47
C GLN A 31 -1.68 -1.61 -15.72
N THR A 32 -1.54 -2.92 -15.76
CA THR A 32 -0.82 -3.64 -16.84
C THR A 32 -1.36 -3.30 -18.24
N SER A 33 -2.67 -3.12 -18.41
CA SER A 33 -3.30 -2.74 -19.67
C SER A 33 -2.90 -1.33 -20.13
N LEU A 34 -2.77 -0.39 -19.20
CA LEU A 34 -2.33 0.97 -19.47
C LEU A 34 -0.84 1.01 -19.83
N ARG A 35 0.01 0.27 -19.12
CA ARG A 35 1.43 0.13 -19.47
C ARG A 35 1.63 -0.34 -20.91
N ARG A 36 0.90 -1.39 -21.31
CA ARG A 36 0.98 -1.93 -22.68
C ARG A 36 0.59 -0.91 -23.72
N ARG A 37 -0.43 -0.09 -23.45
CA ARG A 37 -0.93 0.91 -24.39
C ARG A 37 0.04 2.08 -24.61
N PHE A 38 0.74 2.52 -23.55
CA PHE A 38 1.62 3.69 -23.57
C PHE A 38 3.12 3.33 -23.62
N GLY A 39 3.48 2.05 -23.63
CA GLY A 39 4.87 1.60 -23.69
C GLY A 39 5.65 1.84 -22.38
N GLY A 40 4.96 2.12 -21.27
CA GLY A 40 5.56 2.39 -19.98
C GLY A 40 4.60 3.06 -18.99
N VAL A 41 5.14 3.54 -17.87
CA VAL A 41 4.35 4.24 -16.84
C VAL A 41 4.29 5.73 -17.18
N VAL A 42 3.09 6.28 -17.28
CA VAL A 42 2.83 7.73 -17.40
C VAL A 42 2.34 8.21 -16.02
N PRO A 43 3.12 9.06 -15.30
CA PRO A 43 2.85 9.40 -13.90
C PRO A 43 1.47 9.97 -13.64
N GLU A 44 0.96 10.84 -14.52
CA GLU A 44 -0.37 11.45 -14.37
C GLU A 44 -1.48 10.42 -14.53
N ILE A 45 -1.34 9.51 -15.50
CA ILE A 45 -2.31 8.43 -15.73
C ILE A 45 -2.27 7.44 -14.56
N ALA A 46 -1.08 7.14 -14.05
CA ALA A 46 -0.91 6.29 -12.89
C ALA A 46 -1.59 6.89 -11.65
N ALA A 47 -1.42 8.19 -11.41
CA ALA A 47 -2.06 8.88 -10.30
C ALA A 47 -3.58 8.84 -10.38
N CYS A 48 -4.17 9.14 -11.55
CA CYS A 48 -5.62 9.08 -11.75
C CYS A 48 -6.17 7.67 -11.51
N ALA A 49 -5.52 6.64 -12.08
CA ALA A 49 -5.96 5.27 -11.92
C ALA A 49 -5.81 4.77 -10.47
N ASN A 50 -4.76 5.19 -9.75
CA ASN A 50 -4.61 4.90 -8.32
C ASN A 50 -5.72 5.58 -7.50
N ALA A 51 -6.10 6.82 -7.84
CA ALA A 51 -7.19 7.51 -7.16
C ALA A 51 -8.54 6.79 -7.32
N GLU A 52 -8.85 6.32 -8.53
CA GLU A 52 -10.08 5.55 -8.81
C GLU A 52 -10.14 4.23 -8.04
N LYS A 53 -8.99 3.56 -7.86
CA LYS A 53 -8.90 2.25 -7.21
C LYS A 53 -8.77 2.31 -5.69
N MET A 54 -8.37 3.44 -5.14
CA MET A 54 -8.04 3.57 -3.71
C MET A 54 -9.24 3.29 -2.81
N VAL A 55 -10.39 3.91 -3.06
CA VAL A 55 -11.58 3.72 -2.21
C VAL A 55 -12.10 2.30 -2.28
N PRO A 56 -12.29 1.67 -3.46
CA PRO A 56 -12.63 0.25 -3.54
C PRO A 56 -11.67 -0.67 -2.77
N ALA A 57 -10.35 -0.48 -2.92
CA ALA A 57 -9.35 -1.29 -2.24
C ALA A 57 -9.42 -1.12 -0.70
N LEU A 58 -9.60 0.11 -0.22
CA LEU A 58 -9.79 0.38 1.20
C LEU A 58 -11.05 -0.28 1.76
N LEU A 59 -12.17 -0.22 1.04
CA LEU A 59 -13.42 -0.83 1.47
C LEU A 59 -13.32 -2.36 1.53
N GLU A 60 -12.60 -2.96 0.60
CA GLU A 60 -12.39 -4.40 0.56
C GLU A 60 -11.53 -4.89 1.72
N VAL A 61 -10.43 -4.19 2.02
CA VAL A 61 -9.45 -4.59 3.05
C VAL A 61 -9.82 -4.09 4.44
N ALA A 62 -10.28 -2.84 4.54
CA ALA A 62 -10.56 -2.15 5.81
C ALA A 62 -12.07 -1.96 6.04
N GLY A 63 -12.89 -2.92 5.60
CA GLY A 63 -14.34 -2.93 5.81
C GLY A 63 -14.73 -2.89 7.30
N LYS A 64 -16.03 -2.97 7.59
CA LYS A 64 -16.59 -2.69 8.93
C LYS A 64 -15.96 -3.47 10.09
N ASP A 65 -15.41 -4.66 9.82
CA ASP A 65 -14.88 -5.57 10.86
C ASP A 65 -13.34 -5.57 10.96
N ALA A 66 -12.65 -4.80 10.12
CA ALA A 66 -11.19 -4.84 10.04
C ALA A 66 -10.49 -4.21 11.27
N ALA A 67 -11.06 -3.18 11.87
CA ALA A 67 -10.57 -2.48 13.07
C ALA A 67 -9.04 -2.33 13.14
N PRO A 68 -8.40 -1.64 12.18
CA PRO A 68 -6.97 -1.35 12.29
C PRO A 68 -6.69 -0.43 13.48
N GLU A 69 -5.53 -0.61 14.10
CA GLU A 69 -5.06 0.17 15.24
C GLU A 69 -4.00 1.22 14.83
N ALA A 70 -3.46 1.09 13.61
CA ALA A 70 -2.53 2.05 13.01
C ALA A 70 -2.62 2.00 11.49
N VAL A 71 -2.16 3.07 10.83
CA VAL A 71 -2.04 3.16 9.38
C VAL A 71 -0.56 3.34 9.01
N ALA A 72 -0.06 2.54 8.09
CA ALA A 72 1.24 2.67 7.48
C ALA A 72 1.09 3.04 6.00
N VAL A 73 1.87 4.00 5.51
CA VAL A 73 1.78 4.43 4.11
C VAL A 73 3.15 4.69 3.52
N THR A 74 3.37 4.23 2.31
CA THR A 74 4.58 4.53 1.55
C THR A 74 4.63 6.02 1.21
N HIS A 75 5.74 6.69 1.59
CA HIS A 75 5.94 8.11 1.34
C HIS A 75 7.15 8.40 0.46
N ARG A 76 8.05 7.43 0.24
CA ARG A 76 9.26 7.50 -0.61
C ARG A 76 9.91 6.12 -0.77
N PRO A 77 10.81 5.90 -1.78
CA PRO A 77 10.81 6.63 -3.06
C PRO A 77 9.60 6.25 -3.91
N GLY A 78 9.33 7.01 -4.96
CA GLY A 78 8.26 6.72 -5.92
C GLY A 78 7.88 7.95 -6.75
N LEU A 79 6.88 7.77 -7.61
CA LEU A 79 6.32 8.85 -8.42
C LEU A 79 5.48 9.78 -7.54
N VAL A 80 5.74 11.08 -7.60
CA VAL A 80 5.12 12.08 -6.71
C VAL A 80 3.60 12.05 -6.77
N GLY A 81 3.01 12.05 -7.97
CA GLY A 81 1.55 12.01 -8.15
C GLY A 81 0.91 10.77 -7.52
N PRO A 82 1.33 9.57 -7.91
CA PRO A 82 0.89 8.33 -7.26
C PRO A 82 1.08 8.30 -5.74
N LEU A 83 2.26 8.69 -5.23
CA LEU A 83 2.52 8.74 -3.77
C LEU A 83 1.53 9.65 -3.04
N LEU A 84 1.19 10.80 -3.62
CA LEU A 84 0.22 11.74 -3.03
C LEU A 84 -1.18 11.13 -2.89
N VAL A 85 -1.58 10.24 -3.80
CA VAL A 85 -2.88 9.55 -3.72
C VAL A 85 -2.93 8.68 -2.45
N GLY A 86 -1.96 7.79 -2.28
CA GLY A 86 -1.90 6.91 -1.11
C GLY A 86 -1.75 7.69 0.20
N LEU A 87 -0.87 8.70 0.20
CA LEU A 87 -0.64 9.53 1.38
C LEU A 87 -1.88 10.32 1.80
N SER A 88 -2.63 10.88 0.84
CA SER A 88 -3.87 11.61 1.11
C SER A 88 -4.96 10.68 1.66
N ALA A 89 -5.12 9.51 1.07
CA ALA A 89 -6.07 8.51 1.53
C ALA A 89 -5.74 8.01 2.94
N ALA A 90 -4.45 7.71 3.19
CA ALA A 90 -3.97 7.26 4.49
C ALA A 90 -4.19 8.32 5.59
N LYS A 91 -3.89 9.59 5.30
CA LYS A 91 -4.13 10.71 6.21
C LYS A 91 -5.62 10.86 6.53
N ALA A 92 -6.48 10.84 5.50
CA ALA A 92 -7.91 10.97 5.68
C ALA A 92 -8.48 9.81 6.52
N TYR A 93 -8.06 8.58 6.22
CA TYR A 93 -8.49 7.39 6.96
C TYR A 93 -8.04 7.43 8.42
N ALA A 94 -6.76 7.73 8.67
CA ALA A 94 -6.18 7.81 10.01
C ALA A 94 -6.85 8.92 10.84
N PHE A 95 -7.04 10.11 10.24
CA PHE A 95 -7.70 11.24 10.90
C PHE A 95 -9.16 10.93 11.28
N ALA A 96 -9.93 10.34 10.34
CA ALA A 96 -11.34 10.04 10.58
C ALA A 96 -11.56 8.98 11.68
N ARG A 97 -10.54 8.19 12.01
CA ARG A 97 -10.61 7.10 12.99
C ARG A 97 -9.72 7.32 14.22
N ASP A 98 -9.09 8.48 14.32
CA ASP A 98 -8.13 8.82 15.39
C ASP A 98 -7.02 7.77 15.55
N LEU A 99 -6.42 7.36 14.42
CA LEU A 99 -5.37 6.35 14.38
C LEU A 99 -4.00 6.98 14.15
N PRO A 100 -2.92 6.40 14.73
CA PRO A 100 -1.57 6.81 14.40
C PRO A 100 -1.25 6.50 12.93
N LEU A 101 -0.51 7.42 12.29
CA LEU A 101 -0.06 7.31 10.91
C LEU A 101 1.47 7.24 10.87
N VAL A 102 1.99 6.23 10.17
CA VAL A 102 3.43 5.99 10.02
C VAL A 102 3.81 6.05 8.53
N GLY A 103 4.79 6.89 8.21
CA GLY A 103 5.40 6.92 6.86
C GLY A 103 6.45 5.82 6.72
N VAL A 104 6.37 5.03 5.66
CA VAL A 104 7.27 3.90 5.38
C VAL A 104 8.05 4.15 4.09
N ASN A 105 9.32 3.75 4.07
CA ASN A 105 10.12 3.72 2.86
C ASN A 105 9.75 2.48 2.02
N HIS A 106 9.47 2.67 0.73
CA HIS A 106 9.06 1.60 -0.18
C HIS A 106 10.08 0.45 -0.27
N LEU A 107 11.37 0.75 -0.33
CA LEU A 107 12.43 -0.27 -0.42
C LEU A 107 12.57 -1.04 0.90
N GLU A 108 12.44 -0.36 2.03
CA GLU A 108 12.43 -1.02 3.34
C GLU A 108 11.22 -1.95 3.48
N ALA A 109 10.05 -1.53 2.95
CA ALA A 109 8.85 -2.36 2.92
C ALA A 109 9.05 -3.63 2.09
N HIS A 110 9.74 -3.55 0.93
CA HIS A 110 10.08 -4.72 0.13
C HIS A 110 10.95 -5.71 0.89
N VAL A 111 11.99 -5.24 1.58
CA VAL A 111 12.83 -6.10 2.42
C VAL A 111 12.02 -6.72 3.56
N ALA A 112 11.21 -5.91 4.23
CA ALA A 112 10.36 -6.38 5.33
C ALA A 112 9.30 -7.41 4.89
N ALA A 113 8.82 -7.34 3.64
CA ALA A 113 7.86 -8.29 3.10
C ALA A 113 8.38 -9.73 3.09
N ALA A 114 9.69 -9.95 3.02
CA ALA A 114 10.29 -11.29 3.12
C ALA A 114 9.96 -11.98 4.45
N TYR A 115 9.79 -11.22 5.53
CA TYR A 115 9.42 -11.77 6.84
C TYR A 115 7.95 -12.17 6.97
N LEU A 116 7.14 -11.89 5.94
CA LEU A 116 5.75 -12.38 5.85
C LEU A 116 5.66 -13.78 5.22
N LEU A 117 6.77 -14.32 4.71
CA LEU A 117 6.84 -15.69 4.20
C LEU A 117 6.73 -16.70 5.36
N ASP A 118 6.27 -17.90 5.05
CA ASP A 118 6.18 -19.00 6.01
C ASP A 118 6.91 -20.25 5.45
N PRO A 119 8.09 -20.59 6.00
CA PRO A 119 8.85 -19.88 7.04
C PRO A 119 9.52 -18.60 6.52
N PRO A 120 9.79 -17.61 7.38
CA PRO A 120 10.56 -16.43 6.99
C PRO A 120 12.02 -16.82 6.72
N PRO A 121 12.73 -16.11 5.82
CA PRO A 121 14.12 -16.40 5.54
C PRO A 121 15.03 -16.03 6.72
N ASP A 122 16.04 -16.85 6.96
CA ASP A 122 17.09 -16.51 7.92
C ASP A 122 18.07 -15.49 7.31
N PRO A 123 18.45 -14.41 8.04
CA PRO A 123 19.46 -13.49 7.56
C PRO A 123 20.88 -14.12 7.61
N PRO A 124 21.82 -13.72 6.69
CA PRO A 124 21.62 -12.73 5.63
C PRO A 124 20.93 -13.33 4.39
N PHE A 125 20.06 -12.52 3.74
CA PHE A 125 19.42 -12.88 2.46
C PHE A 125 19.48 -11.70 1.47
N LEU A 126 19.34 -12.01 0.16
CA LEU A 126 19.18 -11.01 -0.90
C LEU A 126 17.68 -10.75 -1.13
N ALA A 127 17.32 -9.46 -1.22
CA ALA A 127 15.96 -9.00 -1.47
C ALA A 127 15.89 -8.21 -2.78
#